data_f0ff63d2ad90d6bb49ab18370274fcf1
#
_entry.id   f0ff63d2ad90d6bb49ab18370274fcf1
#
_cell.length_a   1.000
_cell.length_b   1.000
_cell.length_c   1.000
_cell.angle_alpha   90.00
_cell.angle_beta   90.00
_cell.angle_gamma   90.00
#
_symmetry.space_group_name_H-M   'P 1'
#
loop_
_entity.id
_entity.type
_entity.pdbx_description
1 polymer ?
#
loop_
_entity_poly.entity_id
_entity_poly.type
_entity_poly.pdbx_seq_one_letter_code
_entity_poly.pdbx_strand_id
1 'polypeptide(L)'
;MKWDKLLNDKRRRESGVTRSKNTDVRSAFENDFQRIVMSASFRRLQDKTQVFPLEKSDFVRTRLTHSMEVSTIAKSMGNMVTHTIQEENLDKDFTKDHADKIPEILACAGLLHDMGNPPFGHFGEESIREWFRDNLATITYKNKNLAEILTPQMKEDFYYFEGNAQVLRVVSKLHYLFDQYGLNLTFATLNAVIKYPVSSLKVNKKQIKSKKLGYFYADESLFNEITTATEALDNRHPLTYLLEVADDIAYLNADLEDGVKKGIVNITQILKGFEEVEEHNKVTAACYNELKKKSERYEGQEESFIVQQWLASNVRGQLINRSLEVFYENYDAIMAGTFNDSLIDASRAEQLVQILQSLSFTYIYQDKGIVESEIAGNEIISKLLETFIPAVIYYDSETPERQTAKDKRLLTLISDNYLGCYRKNAEGESETMKLYLRLLLVTDFICGMTDSYAKDLYQRLNGLS
;
A
#
# COMPACT_ATOMS: atom_id res chain seq x y z
N MET A 1 4.45 -23.80 4.40
CA MET A 1 3.39 -23.19 5.23
C MET A 1 2.12 -24.04 5.15
N LYS A 2 1.14 -23.85 6.05
CA LYS A 2 -0.13 -24.61 6.05
C LYS A 2 -1.31 -23.67 6.13
N TRP A 3 -2.38 -23.94 5.36
CA TRP A 3 -3.55 -23.07 5.31
C TRP A 3 -4.25 -22.92 6.67
N ASP A 4 -4.35 -23.96 7.47
CA ASP A 4 -4.91 -23.88 8.84
C ASP A 4 -4.26 -22.80 9.72
N LYS A 5 -2.98 -22.50 9.48
CA LYS A 5 -2.24 -21.48 10.22
C LYS A 5 -2.27 -20.13 9.53
N LEU A 6 -2.08 -20.15 8.20
CA LEU A 6 -2.11 -18.92 7.40
C LEU A 6 -3.45 -18.19 7.49
N LEU A 7 -4.57 -18.92 7.57
CA LEU A 7 -5.93 -18.36 7.64
C LEU A 7 -6.41 -18.16 9.09
N ASN A 8 -5.49 -17.78 9.99
CA ASN A 8 -5.74 -17.56 11.40
C ASN A 8 -6.70 -16.38 11.63
N ASP A 9 -7.89 -16.64 12.17
CA ASP A 9 -8.95 -15.67 12.43
C ASP A 9 -8.88 -15.01 13.80
N LYS A 10 -7.88 -15.35 14.62
CA LYS A 10 -7.64 -14.71 15.92
C LYS A 10 -7.20 -13.25 15.75
N ARG A 11 -7.35 -12.49 16.81
CA ARG A 11 -7.06 -11.06 16.91
C ARG A 11 -6.14 -10.80 18.10
N ARG A 12 -5.40 -9.69 18.08
CA ARG A 12 -4.53 -9.28 19.18
C ARG A 12 -5.28 -9.07 20.50
N ARG A 13 -6.43 -8.40 20.44
CA ARG A 13 -7.33 -8.28 21.56
C ARG A 13 -8.33 -9.43 21.54
N GLU A 14 -8.20 -10.38 22.46
CA GLU A 14 -9.25 -11.34 22.73
C GLU A 14 -10.46 -10.60 23.32
N SER A 15 -11.63 -10.79 22.73
CA SER A 15 -12.85 -10.25 23.31
C SER A 15 -13.09 -10.92 24.66
N GLY A 16 -12.91 -10.17 25.75
CA GLY A 16 -13.28 -10.62 27.10
C GLY A 16 -14.79 -10.80 27.31
N VAL A 17 -15.58 -10.44 26.31
CA VAL A 17 -16.99 -10.80 26.18
C VAL A 17 -16.99 -12.20 25.57
N THR A 18 -17.28 -13.20 26.38
CA THR A 18 -17.79 -14.49 25.90
C THR A 18 -18.91 -14.14 24.93
N ARG A 19 -18.65 -14.18 23.61
CA ARG A 19 -19.72 -14.10 22.61
C ARG A 19 -20.74 -15.14 23.05
N SER A 20 -21.94 -14.69 23.41
CA SER A 20 -23.03 -15.63 23.59
C SER A 20 -23.07 -16.41 22.31
N LYS A 21 -22.76 -17.70 22.39
CA LYS A 21 -22.77 -18.59 21.23
C LYS A 21 -24.10 -18.32 20.52
N ASN A 22 -24.08 -17.90 19.28
CA ASN A 22 -25.16 -17.86 18.30
C ASN A 22 -25.83 -16.53 17.89
N THR A 23 -25.29 -15.36 18.11
CA THR A 23 -25.98 -14.15 17.59
C THR A 23 -25.27 -13.48 16.41
N ASP A 24 -23.98 -13.69 16.20
CA ASP A 24 -23.24 -13.11 15.06
C ASP A 24 -22.89 -14.22 14.06
N VAL A 25 -23.59 -14.26 12.95
CA VAL A 25 -23.40 -15.24 11.86
C VAL A 25 -22.28 -14.86 10.89
N ARG A 26 -21.74 -13.63 11.03
CA ARG A 26 -20.68 -13.14 10.15
C ARG A 26 -19.36 -13.85 10.44
N SER A 27 -18.58 -14.10 9.40
CA SER A 27 -17.20 -14.55 9.53
C SER A 27 -16.33 -13.49 10.23
N ALA A 28 -15.16 -13.90 10.71
CA ALA A 28 -14.19 -12.97 11.26
C ALA A 28 -13.69 -11.96 10.20
N PHE A 29 -13.63 -12.39 8.94
CA PHE A 29 -13.13 -11.59 7.81
C PHE A 29 -14.20 -10.63 7.28
N GLU A 30 -15.49 -11.00 7.29
CA GLU A 30 -16.59 -10.04 7.06
C GLU A 30 -16.60 -8.92 8.12
N ASN A 31 -16.27 -9.25 9.37
CA ASN A 31 -16.08 -8.24 10.41
C ASN A 31 -14.86 -7.35 10.13
N ASP A 32 -13.75 -7.91 9.60
CA ASP A 32 -12.60 -7.12 9.19
C ASP A 32 -12.96 -6.17 8.07
N PHE A 33 -13.66 -6.65 7.04
CA PHE A 33 -14.12 -5.83 5.93
C PHE A 33 -14.92 -4.61 6.42
N GLN A 34 -15.89 -4.84 7.31
CA GLN A 34 -16.69 -3.73 7.88
C GLN A 34 -15.83 -2.74 8.68
N ARG A 35 -14.88 -3.23 9.50
CA ARG A 35 -13.98 -2.37 10.28
C ARG A 35 -13.12 -1.49 9.39
N ILE A 36 -12.63 -2.04 8.27
CA ILE A 36 -11.83 -1.32 7.28
C ILE A 36 -12.66 -0.21 6.63
N VAL A 37 -13.80 -0.56 6.03
CA VAL A 37 -14.65 0.39 5.31
C VAL A 37 -15.17 1.51 6.21
N MET A 38 -15.48 1.21 7.48
CA MET A 38 -15.96 2.21 8.44
C MET A 38 -14.83 3.06 9.04
N SER A 39 -13.56 2.77 8.77
CA SER A 39 -12.43 3.51 9.35
C SER A 39 -12.26 4.88 8.71
N ALA A 40 -11.75 5.84 9.51
CA ALA A 40 -11.43 7.17 9.01
C ALA A 40 -10.28 7.14 7.99
N SER A 41 -9.30 6.26 8.16
CA SER A 41 -8.17 6.15 7.25
C SER A 41 -8.60 5.65 5.87
N PHE A 42 -9.53 4.69 5.80
CA PHE A 42 -10.10 4.23 4.53
C PHE A 42 -10.86 5.37 3.82
N ARG A 43 -11.70 6.12 4.53
CA ARG A 43 -12.42 7.26 3.94
C ARG A 43 -11.49 8.35 3.40
N ARG A 44 -10.31 8.54 4.01
CA ARG A 44 -9.32 9.54 3.53
C ARG A 44 -8.72 9.20 2.17
N LEU A 45 -8.78 7.94 1.74
CA LEU A 45 -8.33 7.52 0.42
C LEU A 45 -9.10 8.20 -0.72
N GLN A 46 -10.31 8.72 -0.47
CA GLN A 46 -11.10 9.47 -1.45
C GLN A 46 -10.43 10.76 -1.94
N ASP A 47 -9.54 11.35 -1.14
CA ASP A 47 -8.81 12.57 -1.45
C ASP A 47 -7.29 12.32 -1.33
N LYS A 48 -6.87 11.14 -1.78
CA LYS A 48 -5.47 10.78 -2.04
C LYS A 48 -5.33 10.36 -3.48
N THR A 49 -4.33 10.92 -4.13
CA THR A 49 -4.04 10.70 -5.55
C THR A 49 -3.65 9.27 -5.84
N GLN A 50 -4.15 8.72 -6.94
CA GLN A 50 -3.58 7.52 -7.57
C GLN A 50 -2.47 7.95 -8.54
N VAL A 51 -2.80 8.69 -9.61
CA VAL A 51 -1.86 9.17 -10.63
C VAL A 51 -1.91 10.69 -10.81
N PHE A 52 -3.09 11.30 -10.76
CA PHE A 52 -3.31 12.72 -11.06
C PHE A 52 -3.53 13.53 -9.78
N PRO A 53 -2.49 14.17 -9.20
CA PRO A 53 -2.59 14.88 -7.94
C PRO A 53 -3.56 16.07 -7.99
N LEU A 54 -4.35 16.22 -6.91
CA LEU A 54 -5.29 17.35 -6.76
C LEU A 54 -6.29 17.49 -7.91
N GLU A 55 -6.56 16.43 -8.64
CA GLU A 55 -7.53 16.40 -9.74
C GLU A 55 -8.95 16.61 -9.21
N LYS A 56 -9.71 17.44 -9.93
CA LYS A 56 -11.10 17.75 -9.60
C LYS A 56 -12.13 17.05 -10.47
N SER A 57 -11.65 16.29 -11.47
CA SER A 57 -12.51 15.56 -12.37
C SER A 57 -13.15 14.36 -11.65
N ASP A 58 -14.44 14.16 -11.82
CA ASP A 58 -15.23 13.14 -11.15
C ASP A 58 -15.01 11.72 -11.71
N PHE A 59 -14.35 11.58 -12.86
CA PHE A 59 -14.07 10.29 -13.49
C PHE A 59 -12.67 9.73 -13.20
N VAL A 60 -11.72 10.57 -12.77
CA VAL A 60 -10.35 10.14 -12.44
C VAL A 60 -10.35 9.39 -11.11
N ARG A 61 -9.62 8.29 -11.07
CA ARG A 61 -9.56 7.43 -9.89
C ARG A 61 -8.82 8.08 -8.73
N THR A 62 -9.39 7.90 -7.54
CA THR A 62 -8.72 8.15 -6.27
C THR A 62 -8.20 6.83 -5.71
N ARG A 63 -7.36 6.88 -4.66
CA ARG A 63 -6.92 5.66 -3.97
C ARG A 63 -8.07 4.86 -3.38
N LEU A 64 -9.19 5.50 -3.05
CA LEU A 64 -10.39 4.80 -2.58
C LEU A 64 -10.97 3.89 -3.66
N THR A 65 -11.22 4.44 -4.85
CA THR A 65 -11.79 3.67 -5.97
C THR A 65 -10.81 2.62 -6.46
N HIS A 66 -9.51 2.92 -6.54
CA HIS A 66 -8.46 1.95 -6.83
C HIS A 66 -8.45 0.79 -5.81
N SER A 67 -8.46 1.08 -4.51
CA SER A 67 -8.50 0.03 -3.47
C SER A 67 -9.74 -0.86 -3.57
N MET A 68 -10.88 -0.32 -4.03
CA MET A 68 -12.09 -1.11 -4.30
C MET A 68 -11.92 -2.00 -5.53
N GLU A 69 -11.26 -1.51 -6.60
CA GLU A 69 -10.93 -2.30 -7.78
C GLU A 69 -9.98 -3.46 -7.42
N VAL A 70 -8.90 -3.17 -6.69
CA VAL A 70 -7.95 -4.19 -6.19
C VAL A 70 -8.66 -5.23 -5.32
N SER A 71 -9.52 -4.80 -4.39
CA SER A 71 -10.32 -5.69 -3.54
C SER A 71 -11.20 -6.65 -4.36
N THR A 72 -11.83 -6.13 -5.41
CA THR A 72 -12.72 -6.91 -6.28
C THR A 72 -11.93 -7.93 -7.12
N ILE A 73 -10.80 -7.51 -7.70
CA ILE A 73 -9.93 -8.38 -8.49
C ILE A 73 -9.32 -9.47 -7.60
N ALA A 74 -8.77 -9.10 -6.45
CA ALA A 74 -8.14 -10.02 -5.50
C ALA A 74 -9.14 -11.08 -4.99
N LYS A 75 -10.37 -10.66 -4.64
CA LYS A 75 -11.46 -11.58 -4.26
C LYS A 75 -11.78 -12.56 -5.37
N SER A 76 -11.90 -12.07 -6.62
CA SER A 76 -12.18 -12.91 -7.78
C SER A 76 -11.07 -13.93 -8.02
N MET A 77 -9.79 -13.49 -7.95
CA MET A 77 -8.64 -14.40 -8.03
C MET A 77 -8.64 -15.44 -6.91
N GLY A 78 -9.01 -15.03 -5.69
CA GLY A 78 -9.17 -15.94 -4.55
C GLY A 78 -10.18 -17.06 -4.83
N ASN A 79 -11.34 -16.73 -5.40
CA ASN A 79 -12.33 -17.73 -5.81
C ASN A 79 -11.79 -18.69 -6.88
N MET A 80 -11.07 -18.19 -7.88
CA MET A 80 -10.47 -19.02 -8.92
C MET A 80 -9.40 -19.95 -8.35
N VAL A 81 -8.53 -19.44 -7.49
CA VAL A 81 -7.46 -20.22 -6.84
C VAL A 81 -8.05 -21.32 -5.98
N THR A 82 -9.04 -21.01 -5.13
CA THR A 82 -9.65 -22.02 -4.25
C THR A 82 -10.36 -23.13 -5.03
N HIS A 83 -11.05 -22.75 -6.12
CA HIS A 83 -11.67 -23.72 -7.01
C HIS A 83 -10.64 -24.66 -7.62
N THR A 84 -9.55 -24.15 -8.20
CA THR A 84 -8.51 -24.96 -8.83
C THR A 84 -7.78 -25.84 -7.83
N ILE A 85 -7.45 -25.34 -6.62
CA ILE A 85 -6.81 -26.15 -5.58
C ILE A 85 -7.68 -27.37 -5.23
N GLN A 86 -9.02 -27.19 -5.15
CA GLN A 86 -9.96 -28.27 -4.84
C GLN A 86 -10.14 -29.24 -6.01
N GLU A 87 -10.40 -28.74 -7.23
CA GLU A 87 -10.65 -29.58 -8.41
C GLU A 87 -9.42 -30.42 -8.81
N GLU A 88 -8.23 -29.82 -8.77
CA GLU A 88 -6.98 -30.48 -9.14
C GLU A 88 -6.30 -31.19 -7.96
N ASN A 89 -6.88 -31.07 -6.75
CA ASN A 89 -6.36 -31.67 -5.51
C ASN A 89 -4.87 -31.32 -5.27
N LEU A 90 -4.52 -30.04 -5.48
CA LEU A 90 -3.14 -29.54 -5.33
C LEU A 90 -2.64 -29.64 -3.88
N ASP A 91 -3.55 -29.58 -2.92
CA ASP A 91 -3.25 -29.71 -1.49
C ASP A 91 -4.31 -30.60 -0.84
N LYS A 92 -3.87 -31.76 -0.33
CA LYS A 92 -4.75 -32.79 0.29
C LYS A 92 -5.36 -32.32 1.60
N ASP A 93 -4.73 -31.36 2.28
CA ASP A 93 -5.21 -30.80 3.54
C ASP A 93 -6.12 -29.59 3.32
N PHE A 94 -6.35 -29.16 2.05
CA PHE A 94 -7.18 -28.03 1.73
C PHE A 94 -8.67 -28.34 1.87
N THR A 95 -9.35 -27.57 2.72
CA THR A 95 -10.76 -27.80 3.06
C THR A 95 -11.67 -26.75 2.42
N LYS A 96 -12.99 -27.02 2.47
CA LYS A 96 -13.99 -26.01 2.06
C LYS A 96 -13.92 -24.76 2.95
N ASP A 97 -13.65 -24.91 4.24
CA ASP A 97 -13.48 -23.77 5.16
C ASP A 97 -12.34 -22.84 4.72
N HIS A 98 -11.24 -23.44 4.23
CA HIS A 98 -10.13 -22.64 3.64
C HIS A 98 -10.59 -21.90 2.39
N ALA A 99 -11.36 -22.57 1.51
CA ALA A 99 -11.87 -21.97 0.28
C ALA A 99 -12.80 -20.79 0.55
N ASP A 100 -13.65 -20.87 1.58
CA ASP A 100 -14.56 -19.80 1.95
C ASP A 100 -13.84 -18.58 2.54
N LYS A 101 -12.70 -18.76 3.23
CA LYS A 101 -11.94 -17.70 3.89
C LYS A 101 -11.04 -16.90 2.95
N ILE A 102 -10.37 -17.55 2.00
CA ILE A 102 -9.36 -16.93 1.14
C ILE A 102 -9.88 -15.71 0.37
N PRO A 103 -11.04 -15.76 -0.32
CA PRO A 103 -11.56 -14.60 -1.03
C PRO A 103 -11.91 -13.42 -0.12
N GLU A 104 -12.37 -13.68 1.11
CA GLU A 104 -12.70 -12.65 2.08
C GLU A 104 -11.43 -11.94 2.60
N ILE A 105 -10.38 -12.71 2.90
CA ILE A 105 -9.08 -12.14 3.32
C ILE A 105 -8.51 -11.28 2.19
N LEU A 106 -8.54 -11.76 0.94
CA LEU A 106 -8.06 -11.02 -0.22
C LEU A 106 -8.87 -9.75 -0.46
N ALA A 107 -10.19 -9.78 -0.26
CA ALA A 107 -11.01 -8.57 -0.33
C ALA A 107 -10.58 -7.54 0.72
N CYS A 108 -10.34 -7.96 1.96
CA CYS A 108 -9.84 -7.09 3.03
C CYS A 108 -8.45 -6.53 2.70
N ALA A 109 -7.54 -7.40 2.25
CA ALA A 109 -6.17 -7.01 1.92
C ALA A 109 -6.14 -5.97 0.78
N GLY A 110 -6.99 -6.14 -0.25
CA GLY A 110 -7.15 -5.18 -1.33
C GLY A 110 -7.63 -3.79 -0.87
N LEU A 111 -8.54 -3.72 0.12
CA LEU A 111 -8.95 -2.43 0.69
C LEU A 111 -7.83 -1.76 1.52
N LEU A 112 -6.95 -2.55 2.11
CA LEU A 112 -5.93 -2.07 3.05
C LEU A 112 -4.66 -1.60 2.37
N HIS A 113 -4.27 -2.20 1.23
CA HIS A 113 -2.90 -2.16 0.70
C HIS A 113 -2.32 -0.75 0.56
N ASP A 114 -3.17 0.24 0.27
CA ASP A 114 -2.79 1.65 0.03
C ASP A 114 -3.06 2.60 1.22
N MET A 115 -3.59 2.11 2.35
CA MET A 115 -3.96 2.96 3.50
C MET A 115 -2.77 3.67 4.17
N GLY A 116 -1.57 3.19 3.96
CA GLY A 116 -0.34 3.75 4.54
C GLY A 116 0.33 4.81 3.69
N ASN A 117 -0.05 4.98 2.43
CA ASN A 117 0.59 5.93 1.54
C ASN A 117 0.42 7.37 2.02
N PRO A 118 1.50 8.19 1.99
CA PRO A 118 1.42 9.61 2.28
C PRO A 118 0.61 10.37 1.23
N PRO A 119 0.28 11.65 1.46
CA PRO A 119 -0.20 12.53 0.40
C PRO A 119 0.76 12.51 -0.80
N PHE A 120 0.22 12.67 -2.00
CA PHE A 120 0.97 12.64 -3.28
C PHE A 120 1.65 11.30 -3.58
N GLY A 121 1.24 10.21 -2.93
CA GLY A 121 1.62 8.83 -3.24
C GLY A 121 3.12 8.55 -3.15
N HIS A 122 3.69 7.94 -4.20
CA HIS A 122 5.11 7.57 -4.24
C HIS A 122 6.07 8.77 -4.17
N PHE A 123 5.66 9.93 -4.70
CA PHE A 123 6.44 11.16 -4.58
C PHE A 123 6.49 11.65 -3.15
N GLY A 124 5.37 11.54 -2.41
CA GLY A 124 5.35 11.82 -0.98
C GLY A 124 6.27 10.89 -0.19
N GLU A 125 6.36 9.60 -0.54
CA GLU A 125 7.32 8.67 0.06
C GLU A 125 8.76 9.08 -0.20
N GLU A 126 9.10 9.40 -1.46
CA GLU A 126 10.45 9.84 -1.83
C GLU A 126 10.82 11.14 -1.13
N SER A 127 9.90 12.11 -1.09
CA SER A 127 10.10 13.38 -0.35
C SER A 127 10.43 13.14 1.13
N ILE A 128 9.73 12.19 1.78
CA ILE A 128 10.03 11.81 3.17
C ILE A 128 11.45 11.21 3.27
N ARG A 129 11.80 10.29 2.37
CA ARG A 129 13.12 9.62 2.38
C ARG A 129 14.25 10.60 2.17
N GLU A 130 14.15 11.47 1.15
CA GLU A 130 15.14 12.49 0.82
C GLU A 130 15.31 13.48 1.97
N TRP A 131 14.19 13.99 2.49
CA TRP A 131 14.24 14.91 3.60
C TRP A 131 15.00 14.35 4.81
N PHE A 132 14.76 13.10 5.21
CA PHE A 132 15.46 12.48 6.32
C PHE A 132 16.94 12.21 6.01
N ARG A 133 17.29 11.82 4.78
CA ARG A 133 18.70 11.66 4.36
C ARG A 133 19.48 12.96 4.50
N ASP A 134 18.87 14.07 4.14
CA ASP A 134 19.52 15.38 4.15
C ASP A 134 19.58 16.01 5.54
N ASN A 135 18.62 15.71 6.41
CA ASN A 135 18.44 16.48 7.65
C ASN A 135 18.82 15.75 8.94
N LEU A 136 18.86 14.41 9.01
CA LEU A 136 19.21 13.72 10.26
C LEU A 136 20.60 14.06 10.80
N ALA A 137 21.55 14.40 9.93
CA ALA A 137 22.90 14.81 10.32
C ALA A 137 23.02 16.31 10.68
N THR A 138 22.00 17.12 10.40
CA THR A 138 22.02 18.56 10.65
C THR A 138 21.20 18.97 11.86
N ILE A 139 20.10 18.26 12.15
CA ILE A 139 19.23 18.54 13.28
C ILE A 139 19.86 18.02 14.57
N THR A 140 19.89 18.85 15.61
CA THR A 140 20.55 18.51 16.88
C THR A 140 19.53 18.32 18.02
N TYR A 141 19.83 17.34 18.85
CA TYR A 141 19.21 17.10 20.15
C TYR A 141 20.29 16.89 21.21
N LYS A 142 20.25 17.64 22.33
CA LYS A 142 21.24 17.57 23.41
C LYS A 142 22.70 17.63 22.93
N ASN A 143 23.02 18.56 22.03
CA ASN A 143 24.34 18.82 21.44
C ASN A 143 24.92 17.68 20.57
N LYS A 144 24.09 16.71 20.16
CA LYS A 144 24.43 15.67 19.18
C LYS A 144 23.45 15.76 18.01
N ASN A 145 23.89 15.40 16.82
CA ASN A 145 22.95 15.32 15.70
C ASN A 145 22.06 14.05 15.81
N LEU A 146 20.90 14.09 15.16
CA LEU A 146 19.96 12.95 15.25
C LEU A 146 20.58 11.67 14.69
N ALA A 147 21.42 11.76 13.67
CA ALA A 147 22.11 10.59 13.08
C ALA A 147 23.10 9.91 14.04
N GLU A 148 23.61 10.64 15.04
CA GLU A 148 24.48 10.06 16.07
C GLU A 148 23.70 9.39 17.21
N ILE A 149 22.46 9.83 17.45
CA ILE A 149 21.64 9.34 18.57
C ILE A 149 20.85 8.11 18.16
N LEU A 150 20.29 8.11 16.93
CA LEU A 150 19.46 7.00 16.43
C LEU A 150 20.32 5.77 16.12
N THR A 151 19.79 4.60 16.42
CA THR A 151 20.44 3.33 16.02
C THR A 151 20.45 3.18 14.49
N PRO A 152 21.30 2.31 13.93
CA PRO A 152 21.30 2.07 12.49
C PRO A 152 19.91 1.75 11.93
N GLN A 153 19.15 0.84 12.56
CA GLN A 153 17.82 0.46 12.09
C GLN A 153 16.84 1.64 12.15
N MET A 154 16.83 2.43 13.21
CA MET A 154 15.97 3.61 13.31
C MET A 154 16.23 4.64 12.21
N LYS A 155 17.48 4.80 11.76
CA LYS A 155 17.84 5.67 10.63
C LYS A 155 17.36 5.08 9.30
N GLU A 156 17.68 3.80 9.07
CA GLU A 156 17.29 3.12 7.84
C GLU A 156 15.76 3.05 7.66
N ASP A 157 14.97 3.01 8.74
CA ASP A 157 13.52 3.09 8.68
C ASP A 157 13.02 4.36 8.00
N PHE A 158 13.69 5.49 8.22
CA PHE A 158 13.38 6.75 7.55
C PHE A 158 13.99 6.83 6.14
N TYR A 159 15.21 6.32 5.95
CA TYR A 159 15.88 6.32 4.63
C TYR A 159 15.20 5.39 3.62
N TYR A 160 14.50 4.36 4.09
CA TYR A 160 13.68 3.44 3.30
C TYR A 160 12.20 3.56 3.63
N PHE A 161 11.75 4.73 4.10
CA PHE A 161 10.33 4.94 4.45
C PHE A 161 9.41 4.38 3.35
N GLU A 162 8.36 3.64 3.73
CA GLU A 162 7.54 2.87 2.80
C GLU A 162 6.08 2.84 3.25
N GLY A 163 5.15 3.16 2.33
CA GLY A 163 3.72 3.13 2.58
C GLY A 163 3.20 1.73 2.98
N ASN A 164 3.79 0.66 2.42
CA ASN A 164 3.40 -0.70 2.81
C ASN A 164 3.70 -1.02 4.29
N ALA A 165 4.83 -0.53 4.83
CA ALA A 165 5.12 -0.65 6.26
C ALA A 165 4.17 0.23 7.10
N GLN A 166 3.84 1.41 6.59
CA GLN A 166 2.92 2.34 7.24
C GLN A 166 1.48 1.78 7.33
N VAL A 167 1.03 0.94 6.36
CA VAL A 167 -0.27 0.26 6.47
C VAL A 167 -0.38 -0.50 7.78
N LEU A 168 0.61 -1.34 8.10
CA LEU A 168 0.60 -2.15 9.32
C LEU A 168 0.45 -1.25 10.56
N ARG A 169 1.18 -0.14 10.61
CA ARG A 169 1.15 0.84 11.67
C ARG A 169 -0.21 1.55 11.77
N VAL A 170 -0.76 2.00 10.64
CA VAL A 170 -2.08 2.66 10.56
C VAL A 170 -3.16 1.75 11.13
N VAL A 171 -3.27 0.52 10.65
CA VAL A 171 -4.40 -0.36 11.01
C VAL A 171 -4.27 -0.99 12.40
N SER A 172 -3.04 -1.12 12.92
CA SER A 172 -2.78 -1.83 14.19
C SER A 172 -2.50 -0.93 15.39
N LYS A 173 -2.19 0.36 15.19
CA LYS A 173 -1.82 1.30 16.25
C LYS A 173 -2.50 2.67 16.14
N LEU A 174 -2.52 3.30 14.97
CA LEU A 174 -2.90 4.71 14.82
C LEU A 174 -4.40 4.98 14.94
N HIS A 175 -5.26 3.96 14.85
CA HIS A 175 -6.66 4.04 15.21
C HIS A 175 -6.86 3.91 16.74
N TYR A 176 -6.16 4.75 17.50
CA TYR A 176 -6.21 4.78 18.95
C TYR A 176 -7.49 5.49 19.43
N LEU A 177 -8.61 4.78 19.47
CA LEU A 177 -9.91 5.31 19.93
C LEU A 177 -10.24 4.87 21.37
N PHE A 178 -10.07 3.59 21.66
CA PHE A 178 -10.38 2.99 22.96
C PHE A 178 -9.17 2.29 23.58
N ASP A 179 -8.29 1.75 22.72
CA ASP A 179 -7.13 0.97 23.14
C ASP A 179 -6.01 1.00 22.07
N GLN A 180 -4.95 0.26 22.34
CA GLN A 180 -3.72 0.22 21.54
C GLN A 180 -3.77 -0.78 20.35
N TYR A 181 -4.93 -1.39 20.06
CA TYR A 181 -5.02 -2.45 19.06
C TYR A 181 -5.53 -1.99 17.70
N GLY A 182 -5.69 -0.69 17.52
CA GLY A 182 -6.13 -0.10 16.24
C GLY A 182 -7.48 -0.64 15.77
N LEU A 183 -7.57 -1.08 14.51
CA LEU A 183 -8.76 -1.72 13.97
C LEU A 183 -8.99 -3.14 14.52
N ASN A 184 -8.02 -3.71 15.20
CA ASN A 184 -8.04 -5.06 15.74
C ASN A 184 -8.47 -6.11 14.71
N LEU A 185 -7.78 -6.12 13.56
CA LEU A 185 -8.00 -7.06 12.46
C LEU A 185 -7.45 -8.45 12.80
N THR A 186 -7.88 -9.47 12.06
CA THR A 186 -7.38 -10.84 12.20
C THR A 186 -5.91 -10.94 11.79
N PHE A 187 -5.19 -11.91 12.32
CA PHE A 187 -3.78 -12.14 11.97
C PHE A 187 -3.61 -12.50 10.50
N ALA A 188 -4.53 -13.27 9.92
CA ALA A 188 -4.50 -13.61 8.49
C ALA A 188 -4.62 -12.36 7.61
N THR A 189 -5.58 -11.46 7.89
CA THR A 189 -5.76 -10.19 7.16
C THR A 189 -4.51 -9.32 7.28
N LEU A 190 -3.95 -9.18 8.49
CA LEU A 190 -2.74 -8.39 8.71
C LEU A 190 -1.53 -8.97 7.98
N ASN A 191 -1.36 -10.31 7.97
CA ASN A 191 -0.22 -10.93 7.28
C ASN A 191 -0.34 -10.86 5.76
N ALA A 192 -1.54 -11.03 5.21
CA ALA A 192 -1.76 -10.96 3.75
C ALA A 192 -1.36 -9.62 3.14
N VAL A 193 -1.37 -8.52 3.92
CA VAL A 193 -0.98 -7.17 3.49
C VAL A 193 0.53 -6.94 3.58
N ILE A 194 1.28 -7.74 4.37
CA ILE A 194 2.73 -7.57 4.51
C ILE A 194 3.43 -8.06 3.23
N LYS A 195 3.73 -7.14 2.31
CA LYS A 195 4.40 -7.45 1.04
C LYS A 195 5.87 -7.88 1.26
N TYR A 196 6.55 -7.32 2.24
CA TYR A 196 7.99 -7.50 2.46
C TYR A 196 8.26 -7.88 3.92
N PRO A 197 8.43 -9.15 4.28
CA PRO A 197 8.60 -9.58 5.67
C PRO A 197 10.04 -9.35 6.20
N VAL A 198 10.56 -8.13 6.05
CA VAL A 198 11.93 -7.76 6.46
C VAL A 198 12.00 -6.38 7.10
N SER A 199 12.96 -6.19 8.01
CA SER A 199 13.32 -4.87 8.56
C SER A 199 14.11 -4.03 7.55
N SER A 200 14.23 -2.73 7.81
CA SER A 200 15.02 -1.80 6.97
C SER A 200 16.47 -2.22 6.78
N LEU A 201 17.09 -2.86 7.77
CA LEU A 201 18.47 -3.37 7.67
C LEU A 201 18.64 -4.56 6.72
N LYS A 202 17.56 -5.26 6.40
CA LYS A 202 17.56 -6.45 5.54
C LYS A 202 17.04 -6.18 4.13
N VAL A 203 16.82 -4.92 3.77
CA VAL A 203 16.37 -4.54 2.42
C VAL A 203 17.39 -4.98 1.38
N ASN A 204 16.92 -5.75 0.40
CA ASN A 204 17.70 -6.22 -0.73
C ASN A 204 16.87 -6.18 -2.01
N LYS A 205 17.13 -5.18 -2.85
CA LYS A 205 16.37 -4.93 -4.10
C LYS A 205 16.42 -6.07 -5.13
N LYS A 206 17.34 -7.05 -4.95
CA LYS A 206 17.46 -8.21 -5.86
C LYS A 206 16.51 -9.36 -5.51
N GLN A 207 15.83 -9.31 -4.37
CA GLN A 207 14.91 -10.35 -3.93
C GLN A 207 13.53 -9.75 -3.69
N ILE A 208 12.49 -10.35 -4.28
CA ILE A 208 11.14 -9.81 -4.20
C ILE A 208 10.65 -9.65 -2.76
N LYS A 209 10.89 -10.65 -1.90
CA LYS A 209 10.45 -10.64 -0.49
C LYS A 209 11.16 -9.61 0.39
N SER A 210 12.26 -9.04 -0.07
CA SER A 210 13.06 -8.06 0.68
C SER A 210 13.36 -6.79 -0.12
N LYS A 211 12.64 -6.57 -1.23
CA LYS A 211 12.82 -5.41 -2.13
C LYS A 211 12.68 -4.06 -1.40
N LYS A 212 11.81 -4.01 -0.40
CA LYS A 212 11.51 -2.83 0.44
C LYS A 212 11.36 -3.27 1.90
N LEU A 213 11.29 -2.31 2.84
CA LEU A 213 10.99 -2.65 4.23
C LEU A 213 9.50 -2.98 4.42
N GLY A 214 9.19 -3.91 5.33
CA GLY A 214 7.83 -4.32 5.62
C GLY A 214 7.28 -3.84 6.96
N TYR A 215 8.15 -3.41 7.87
CA TYR A 215 7.77 -2.87 9.18
C TYR A 215 8.86 -1.96 9.74
N PHE A 216 8.46 -0.96 10.52
CA PHE A 216 9.38 -0.10 11.26
C PHE A 216 9.87 -0.78 12.54
N TYR A 217 11.03 -0.40 13.04
CA TYR A 217 11.59 -0.93 14.29
C TYR A 217 10.58 -0.88 15.45
N ALA A 218 9.82 0.21 15.56
CA ALA A 218 8.75 0.35 16.55
C ALA A 218 7.62 -0.71 16.43
N ASP A 219 7.55 -1.41 15.30
CA ASP A 219 6.49 -2.38 15.00
C ASP A 219 7.00 -3.82 14.89
N GLU A 220 8.30 -4.05 15.18
CA GLU A 220 8.94 -5.37 15.11
C GLU A 220 8.24 -6.42 15.98
N SER A 221 7.86 -6.06 17.21
CA SER A 221 7.13 -6.96 18.10
C SER A 221 5.76 -7.36 17.51
N LEU A 222 5.06 -6.41 16.91
CA LEU A 222 3.79 -6.65 16.24
C LEU A 222 3.97 -7.55 15.01
N PHE A 223 4.98 -7.28 14.18
CA PHE A 223 5.30 -8.12 13.02
C PHE A 223 5.57 -9.56 13.45
N ASN A 224 6.39 -9.77 14.48
CA ASN A 224 6.71 -11.09 15.01
C ASN A 224 5.47 -11.80 15.58
N GLU A 225 4.57 -11.07 16.26
CA GLU A 225 3.30 -11.60 16.75
C GLU A 225 2.42 -12.13 15.59
N ILE A 226 2.27 -11.35 14.52
CA ILE A 226 1.47 -11.70 13.33
C ILE A 226 2.07 -12.92 12.62
N THR A 227 3.36 -12.87 12.31
CA THR A 227 4.00 -13.92 11.51
C THR A 227 4.16 -15.23 12.28
N THR A 228 4.29 -15.18 13.60
CA THR A 228 4.25 -16.35 14.48
C THR A 228 2.85 -16.95 14.53
N ALA A 229 1.81 -16.13 14.67
CA ALA A 229 0.42 -16.60 14.74
C ALA A 229 -0.04 -17.29 13.44
N THR A 230 0.49 -16.87 12.29
CA THR A 230 0.19 -17.45 10.98
C THR A 230 1.23 -18.50 10.52
N GLU A 231 2.29 -18.71 11.29
CA GLU A 231 3.43 -19.56 10.95
C GLU A 231 4.08 -19.24 9.59
N ALA A 232 3.88 -18.00 9.08
CA ALA A 232 4.56 -17.53 7.88
C ALA A 232 6.02 -17.14 8.17
N LEU A 233 6.32 -16.71 9.39
CA LEU A 233 7.66 -16.26 9.84
C LEU A 233 8.27 -15.21 8.88
N ASP A 234 9.45 -15.48 8.35
CA ASP A 234 10.18 -14.61 7.41
C ASP A 234 9.76 -14.83 5.93
N ASN A 235 8.66 -15.53 5.67
CA ASN A 235 8.17 -15.77 4.32
C ASN A 235 6.99 -14.86 3.97
N ARG A 236 6.83 -14.60 2.69
CA ARG A 236 5.61 -13.94 2.18
C ARG A 236 4.43 -14.87 2.39
N HIS A 237 3.32 -14.32 2.85
CA HIS A 237 2.06 -15.05 2.89
C HIS A 237 1.63 -15.39 1.43
N PRO A 238 1.16 -16.62 1.13
CA PRO A 238 0.75 -16.97 -0.24
C PRO A 238 -0.26 -16.02 -0.88
N LEU A 239 -1.19 -15.48 -0.08
CA LEU A 239 -2.17 -14.50 -0.57
C LEU A 239 -1.57 -13.14 -0.93
N THR A 240 -0.38 -12.81 -0.42
CA THR A 240 0.32 -11.57 -0.78
C THR A 240 0.71 -11.54 -2.26
N TYR A 241 1.04 -12.70 -2.85
CA TYR A 241 1.32 -12.80 -4.30
C TYR A 241 0.09 -12.47 -5.14
N LEU A 242 -1.10 -12.95 -4.71
CA LEU A 242 -2.36 -12.66 -5.41
C LEU A 242 -2.79 -11.21 -5.24
N LEU A 243 -2.56 -10.64 -4.05
CA LEU A 243 -2.81 -9.21 -3.79
C LEU A 243 -1.93 -8.33 -4.67
N GLU A 244 -0.64 -8.66 -4.81
CA GLU A 244 0.30 -7.91 -5.65
C GLU A 244 -0.14 -7.91 -7.11
N VAL A 245 -0.49 -9.08 -7.66
CA VAL A 245 -1.05 -9.18 -9.03
C VAL A 245 -2.34 -8.37 -9.18
N ALA A 246 -3.24 -8.41 -8.20
CA ALA A 246 -4.49 -7.67 -8.27
C ALA A 246 -4.25 -6.14 -8.29
N ASP A 247 -3.26 -5.67 -7.54
CA ASP A 247 -2.80 -4.29 -7.51
C ASP A 247 -2.18 -3.90 -8.88
N ASP A 248 -1.26 -4.72 -9.40
CA ASP A 248 -0.62 -4.50 -10.70
C ASP A 248 -1.66 -4.43 -11.84
N ILE A 249 -2.62 -5.34 -11.88
CA ILE A 249 -3.68 -5.35 -12.89
C ILE A 249 -4.56 -4.11 -12.77
N ALA A 250 -4.91 -3.72 -11.54
CA ALA A 250 -5.75 -2.55 -11.32
C ALA A 250 -5.07 -1.28 -11.83
N TYR A 251 -3.81 -1.01 -11.41
CA TYR A 251 -3.14 0.23 -11.82
C TYR A 251 -2.83 0.25 -13.33
N LEU A 252 -2.35 -0.87 -13.92
CA LEU A 252 -2.06 -0.92 -15.36
C LEU A 252 -3.28 -0.57 -16.23
N ASN A 253 -4.47 -1.03 -15.82
CA ASN A 253 -5.69 -0.72 -16.53
C ASN A 253 -6.19 0.70 -16.25
N ALA A 254 -6.16 1.10 -14.96
CA ALA A 254 -6.68 2.39 -14.51
C ALA A 254 -5.90 3.56 -15.11
N ASP A 255 -4.58 3.50 -15.05
CA ASP A 255 -3.71 4.59 -15.51
C ASP A 255 -3.90 4.85 -17.02
N LEU A 256 -3.95 3.78 -17.80
CA LEU A 256 -4.16 3.91 -19.25
C LEU A 256 -5.57 4.42 -19.58
N GLU A 257 -6.61 3.92 -18.89
CA GLU A 257 -7.99 4.39 -19.09
C GLU A 257 -8.13 5.86 -18.72
N ASP A 258 -7.61 6.28 -17.55
CA ASP A 258 -7.69 7.68 -17.10
C ASP A 258 -6.85 8.60 -18.01
N GLY A 259 -5.68 8.14 -18.49
CA GLY A 259 -4.85 8.85 -19.45
C GLY A 259 -5.56 9.11 -20.79
N VAL A 260 -6.32 8.12 -21.30
CA VAL A 260 -7.13 8.29 -22.52
C VAL A 260 -8.30 9.23 -22.29
N LYS A 261 -9.01 9.11 -21.17
CA LYS A 261 -10.11 10.03 -20.80
C LYS A 261 -9.64 11.48 -20.70
N LYS A 262 -8.43 11.71 -20.20
CA LYS A 262 -7.82 13.05 -20.13
C LYS A 262 -7.27 13.54 -21.47
N GLY A 263 -7.26 12.71 -22.52
CA GLY A 263 -6.68 13.05 -23.82
C GLY A 263 -5.14 13.13 -23.81
N ILE A 264 -4.50 12.56 -22.82
CA ILE A 264 -3.03 12.50 -22.69
C ILE A 264 -2.45 11.43 -23.61
N VAL A 265 -3.16 10.33 -23.79
CA VAL A 265 -2.81 9.24 -24.69
C VAL A 265 -4.04 8.86 -25.54
N ASN A 266 -3.84 8.44 -26.80
CA ASN A 266 -4.88 8.04 -27.71
C ASN A 266 -4.66 6.61 -28.24
N ILE A 267 -5.68 6.04 -28.92
CA ILE A 267 -5.61 4.66 -29.45
C ILE A 267 -4.45 4.49 -30.45
N THR A 268 -4.18 5.49 -31.28
CA THR A 268 -3.08 5.43 -32.28
C THR A 268 -1.73 5.28 -31.55
N GLN A 269 -1.53 6.02 -30.45
CA GLN A 269 -0.31 5.90 -29.65
C GLN A 269 -0.22 4.54 -28.93
N ILE A 270 -1.36 4.01 -28.46
CA ILE A 270 -1.40 2.68 -27.86
C ILE A 270 -1.02 1.62 -28.90
N LEU A 271 -1.63 1.63 -30.08
CA LEU A 271 -1.31 0.69 -31.17
C LEU A 271 0.17 0.80 -31.57
N LYS A 272 0.70 2.02 -31.69
CA LYS A 272 2.12 2.25 -32.00
C LYS A 272 3.04 1.61 -30.93
N GLY A 273 2.71 1.71 -29.63
CA GLY A 273 3.49 1.07 -28.58
C GLY A 273 3.56 -0.46 -28.72
N PHE A 274 2.51 -1.10 -29.23
CA PHE A 274 2.57 -2.51 -29.62
C PHE A 274 3.46 -2.74 -30.83
N GLU A 275 3.36 -1.91 -31.85
CA GLU A 275 4.12 -2.03 -33.12
C GLU A 275 5.62 -1.79 -32.94
N GLU A 276 6.07 -1.15 -31.89
CA GLU A 276 7.48 -0.98 -31.54
C GLU A 276 8.15 -2.30 -31.09
N VAL A 277 7.38 -3.34 -30.79
CA VAL A 277 7.88 -4.66 -30.41
C VAL A 277 7.95 -5.53 -31.67
N GLU A 278 9.15 -6.02 -32.02
CA GLU A 278 9.40 -6.76 -33.26
C GLU A 278 8.55 -8.03 -33.42
N GLU A 279 8.36 -8.78 -32.32
CA GLU A 279 7.60 -10.03 -32.31
C GLU A 279 6.71 -10.13 -31.06
N HIS A 280 5.41 -10.27 -31.29
CA HIS A 280 4.44 -10.46 -30.23
C HIS A 280 4.33 -11.94 -29.85
N ASN A 281 4.39 -12.25 -28.55
CA ASN A 281 3.93 -13.53 -28.06
C ASN A 281 2.40 -13.67 -28.26
N LYS A 282 1.88 -14.90 -28.08
CA LYS A 282 0.45 -15.19 -28.32
C LYS A 282 -0.51 -14.32 -27.51
N VAL A 283 -0.15 -13.99 -26.26
CA VAL A 283 -0.98 -13.17 -25.37
C VAL A 283 -1.02 -11.72 -25.85
N THR A 284 0.15 -11.15 -26.14
CA THR A 284 0.30 -9.79 -26.64
C THR A 284 -0.39 -9.62 -28.01
N ALA A 285 -0.15 -10.56 -28.92
CA ALA A 285 -0.79 -10.56 -30.24
C ALA A 285 -2.32 -10.60 -30.17
N ALA A 286 -2.88 -11.41 -29.25
CA ALA A 286 -4.32 -11.47 -29.05
C ALA A 286 -4.88 -10.12 -28.58
N CYS A 287 -4.26 -9.47 -27.60
CA CYS A 287 -4.69 -8.16 -27.11
C CYS A 287 -4.55 -7.06 -28.17
N TYR A 288 -3.44 -7.02 -28.90
CA TYR A 288 -3.22 -6.07 -30.00
C TYR A 288 -4.28 -6.21 -31.10
N ASN A 289 -4.52 -7.43 -31.59
CA ASN A 289 -5.48 -7.67 -32.66
C ASN A 289 -6.92 -7.30 -32.23
N GLU A 290 -7.28 -7.54 -30.99
CA GLU A 290 -8.60 -7.15 -30.47
C GLU A 290 -8.74 -5.63 -30.33
N LEU A 291 -7.69 -4.91 -29.90
CA LEU A 291 -7.72 -3.44 -29.90
C LEU A 291 -7.91 -2.89 -31.30
N LYS A 292 -7.14 -3.40 -32.28
CA LYS A 292 -7.24 -2.99 -33.70
C LYS A 292 -8.63 -3.22 -34.25
N LYS A 293 -9.21 -4.42 -34.05
CA LYS A 293 -10.59 -4.71 -34.48
C LYS A 293 -11.63 -3.79 -33.82
N LYS A 294 -11.46 -3.49 -32.52
CA LYS A 294 -12.39 -2.60 -31.81
C LYS A 294 -12.26 -1.16 -32.33
N SER A 295 -11.07 -0.66 -32.60
CA SER A 295 -10.86 0.69 -33.14
C SER A 295 -11.49 0.85 -34.52
N GLU A 296 -11.38 -0.16 -35.40
CA GLU A 296 -12.03 -0.17 -36.73
C GLU A 296 -13.57 -0.29 -36.61
N ARG A 297 -14.06 -1.18 -35.74
CA ARG A 297 -15.50 -1.43 -35.57
C ARG A 297 -16.27 -0.26 -34.97
N TYR A 298 -15.63 0.49 -34.10
CA TYR A 298 -16.23 1.61 -33.34
C TYR A 298 -15.65 2.95 -33.78
N GLU A 299 -15.22 3.05 -35.07
CA GLU A 299 -14.72 4.29 -35.64
C GLU A 299 -15.75 5.42 -35.47
N GLY A 300 -15.30 6.57 -34.98
CA GLY A 300 -16.15 7.74 -34.69
C GLY A 300 -16.80 7.73 -33.30
N GLN A 301 -16.62 6.69 -32.48
CA GLN A 301 -16.98 6.71 -31.06
C GLN A 301 -15.84 7.29 -30.21
N GLU A 302 -16.16 7.62 -28.97
CA GLU A 302 -15.19 8.10 -27.99
C GLU A 302 -14.11 7.05 -27.70
N GLU A 303 -12.85 7.40 -27.89
CA GLU A 303 -11.70 6.48 -27.72
C GLU A 303 -11.63 5.88 -26.31
N SER A 304 -11.99 6.66 -25.28
CA SER A 304 -12.03 6.19 -23.89
C SER A 304 -12.95 4.98 -23.71
N PHE A 305 -14.09 4.97 -24.39
CA PHE A 305 -15.03 3.84 -24.37
C PHE A 305 -14.44 2.58 -25.01
N ILE A 306 -13.74 2.73 -26.15
CA ILE A 306 -13.10 1.62 -26.86
C ILE A 306 -11.99 1.00 -25.99
N VAL A 307 -11.14 1.86 -25.42
CA VAL A 307 -10.02 1.42 -24.56
C VAL A 307 -10.54 0.76 -23.30
N GLN A 308 -11.54 1.34 -22.62
CA GLN A 308 -12.17 0.75 -21.44
C GLN A 308 -12.72 -0.66 -21.73
N GLN A 309 -13.44 -0.83 -22.83
CA GLN A 309 -13.95 -2.14 -23.22
C GLN A 309 -12.82 -3.14 -23.52
N TRP A 310 -11.78 -2.70 -24.21
CA TRP A 310 -10.64 -3.54 -24.53
C TRP A 310 -9.90 -3.98 -23.25
N LEU A 311 -9.62 -3.07 -22.35
CA LEU A 311 -8.97 -3.37 -21.06
C LEU A 311 -9.80 -4.36 -20.24
N ALA A 312 -11.11 -4.14 -20.14
CA ALA A 312 -12.01 -4.98 -19.34
C ALA A 312 -12.20 -6.38 -19.94
N SER A 313 -12.36 -6.49 -21.27
CA SER A 313 -12.73 -7.75 -21.92
C SER A 313 -11.54 -8.59 -22.41
N ASN A 314 -10.39 -7.97 -22.69
CA ASN A 314 -9.26 -8.64 -23.30
C ASN A 314 -8.01 -8.62 -22.40
N VAL A 315 -7.59 -7.46 -21.89
CA VAL A 315 -6.34 -7.33 -21.14
C VAL A 315 -6.46 -7.95 -19.75
N ARG A 316 -7.41 -7.50 -18.94
CA ARG A 316 -7.58 -7.95 -17.53
C ARG A 316 -7.67 -9.47 -17.41
N GLY A 317 -8.48 -10.11 -18.25
CA GLY A 317 -8.63 -11.56 -18.24
C GLY A 317 -7.34 -12.31 -18.57
N GLN A 318 -6.53 -11.81 -19.51
CA GLN A 318 -5.22 -12.39 -19.84
C GLN A 318 -4.26 -12.25 -18.64
N LEU A 319 -4.17 -11.07 -18.05
CA LEU A 319 -3.28 -10.82 -16.90
C LEU A 319 -3.64 -11.72 -15.72
N ILE A 320 -4.92 -11.84 -15.36
CA ILE A 320 -5.40 -12.72 -14.28
C ILE A 320 -5.02 -14.17 -14.59
N ASN A 321 -5.46 -14.70 -15.74
CA ASN A 321 -5.30 -16.12 -16.04
C ASN A 321 -3.81 -16.54 -16.14
N ARG A 322 -2.97 -15.71 -16.79
CA ARG A 322 -1.54 -16.03 -16.92
C ARG A 322 -0.80 -15.97 -15.60
N SER A 323 -1.15 -15.03 -14.71
CA SER A 323 -0.58 -14.97 -13.37
C SER A 323 -1.02 -16.14 -12.49
N LEU A 324 -2.28 -16.59 -12.61
CA LEU A 324 -2.77 -17.76 -11.87
C LEU A 324 -2.13 -19.06 -12.37
N GLU A 325 -1.83 -19.21 -13.66
CA GLU A 325 -1.04 -20.34 -14.18
C GLU A 325 0.30 -20.45 -13.43
N VAL A 326 1.02 -19.33 -13.27
CA VAL A 326 2.29 -19.31 -12.53
C VAL A 326 2.10 -19.68 -11.05
N PHE A 327 1.01 -19.22 -10.44
CA PHE A 327 0.70 -19.59 -9.05
C PHE A 327 0.52 -21.10 -8.88
N TYR A 328 -0.23 -21.74 -9.80
CA TYR A 328 -0.46 -23.19 -9.75
C TYR A 328 0.81 -24.00 -10.04
N GLU A 329 1.55 -23.61 -11.07
CA GLU A 329 2.83 -24.25 -11.45
C GLU A 329 3.88 -24.17 -10.32
N ASN A 330 3.81 -23.13 -9.48
CA ASN A 330 4.75 -22.90 -8.38
C ASN A 330 4.13 -23.07 -6.98
N TYR A 331 2.97 -23.74 -6.89
CA TYR A 331 2.23 -23.87 -5.63
C TYR A 331 3.09 -24.36 -4.47
N ASP A 332 3.83 -25.44 -4.67
CA ASP A 332 4.69 -26.03 -3.64
C ASP A 332 5.82 -25.07 -3.21
N ALA A 333 6.43 -24.38 -4.16
CA ALA A 333 7.49 -23.39 -3.87
C ALA A 333 6.94 -22.16 -3.11
N ILE A 334 5.73 -21.70 -3.46
CA ILE A 334 5.03 -20.62 -2.74
C ILE A 334 4.71 -21.06 -1.31
N MET A 335 4.15 -22.26 -1.13
CA MET A 335 3.83 -22.81 0.18
C MET A 335 5.08 -23.14 1.02
N ALA A 336 6.21 -23.43 0.37
CA ALA A 336 7.50 -23.58 1.04
C ALA A 336 8.20 -22.25 1.36
N GLY A 337 7.74 -21.12 0.81
CA GLY A 337 8.36 -19.79 0.95
C GLY A 337 9.65 -19.62 0.13
N THR A 338 9.86 -20.44 -0.89
CA THR A 338 11.05 -20.44 -1.74
C THR A 338 10.85 -19.78 -3.09
N PHE A 339 9.60 -19.52 -3.51
CA PHE A 339 9.30 -18.76 -4.73
C PHE A 339 9.73 -17.31 -4.55
N ASN A 340 10.58 -16.80 -5.43
CA ASN A 340 11.22 -15.49 -5.31
C ASN A 340 11.04 -14.65 -6.59
N ASP A 341 9.86 -14.69 -7.18
CA ASP A 341 9.52 -13.91 -8.37
C ASP A 341 8.12 -13.28 -8.23
N SER A 342 7.79 -12.34 -9.12
CA SER A 342 6.44 -11.83 -9.29
C SER A 342 5.64 -12.80 -10.16
N LEU A 343 4.38 -13.09 -9.80
CA LEU A 343 3.54 -13.96 -10.62
C LEU A 343 3.27 -13.38 -12.00
N ILE A 344 3.14 -12.05 -12.09
CA ILE A 344 2.83 -11.38 -13.35
C ILE A 344 4.06 -11.30 -14.26
N ASP A 345 5.25 -11.02 -13.69
CA ASP A 345 6.50 -10.93 -14.45
C ASP A 345 7.00 -12.32 -14.89
N ALA A 346 6.77 -13.36 -14.09
CA ALA A 346 7.07 -14.73 -14.47
C ALA A 346 6.06 -15.35 -15.47
N SER A 347 4.98 -14.63 -15.79
CA SER A 347 3.91 -15.14 -16.63
C SER A 347 4.15 -14.90 -18.12
N ARG A 348 3.39 -15.63 -18.96
CA ARG A 348 3.37 -15.42 -20.41
C ARG A 348 2.77 -14.04 -20.81
N ALA A 349 2.26 -13.26 -19.85
CA ALA A 349 1.77 -11.91 -20.05
C ALA A 349 2.84 -10.82 -19.80
N GLU A 350 4.07 -11.19 -19.40
CA GLU A 350 5.17 -10.24 -19.12
C GLU A 350 5.35 -9.20 -20.22
N GLN A 351 5.40 -9.63 -21.49
CA GLN A 351 5.54 -8.71 -22.63
C GLN A 351 4.39 -7.70 -22.71
N LEU A 352 3.15 -8.15 -22.49
CA LEU A 352 1.98 -7.26 -22.48
C LEU A 352 2.10 -6.23 -21.34
N VAL A 353 2.53 -6.67 -20.15
CA VAL A 353 2.76 -5.79 -18.99
C VAL A 353 3.82 -4.74 -19.32
N GLN A 354 4.94 -5.14 -19.91
CA GLN A 354 6.02 -4.22 -20.30
C GLN A 354 5.54 -3.16 -21.28
N ILE A 355 4.70 -3.52 -22.25
CA ILE A 355 4.12 -2.56 -23.21
C ILE A 355 3.21 -1.56 -22.48
N LEU A 356 2.30 -2.04 -21.62
CA LEU A 356 1.39 -1.17 -20.87
C LEU A 356 2.15 -0.23 -19.93
N GLN A 357 3.18 -0.72 -19.22
CA GLN A 357 4.05 0.10 -18.38
C GLN A 357 4.81 1.15 -19.18
N SER A 358 5.35 0.78 -20.34
CA SER A 358 6.05 1.71 -21.24
C SER A 358 5.13 2.82 -21.73
N LEU A 359 3.88 2.49 -22.10
CA LEU A 359 2.87 3.47 -22.49
C LEU A 359 2.54 4.45 -21.35
N SER A 360 2.30 3.93 -20.14
CA SER A 360 2.02 4.76 -18.97
C SER A 360 3.23 5.65 -18.64
N PHE A 361 4.45 5.10 -18.68
CA PHE A 361 5.66 5.87 -18.42
C PHE A 361 5.89 6.97 -19.45
N THR A 362 5.73 6.65 -20.75
CA THR A 362 6.05 7.57 -21.83
C THR A 362 5.05 8.73 -21.94
N TYR A 363 3.76 8.44 -21.81
CA TYR A 363 2.72 9.42 -22.08
C TYR A 363 2.11 10.01 -20.81
N ILE A 364 1.87 9.17 -19.77
CA ILE A 364 1.14 9.60 -18.59
C ILE A 364 2.07 10.19 -17.55
N TYR A 365 3.07 9.43 -17.07
CA TYR A 365 3.93 9.90 -15.96
C TYR A 365 4.89 11.02 -16.36
N GLN A 366 5.05 11.29 -17.66
CA GLN A 366 5.81 12.44 -18.18
C GLN A 366 4.91 13.65 -18.53
N ASP A 367 3.60 13.57 -18.27
CA ASP A 367 2.70 14.71 -18.49
C ASP A 367 3.10 15.89 -17.58
N LYS A 368 3.13 17.09 -18.19
CA LYS A 368 3.58 18.31 -17.49
C LYS A 368 2.77 18.61 -16.24
N GLY A 369 1.46 18.40 -16.28
CA GLY A 369 0.58 18.67 -15.14
C GLY A 369 0.85 17.72 -13.97
N ILE A 370 1.21 16.46 -14.26
CA ILE A 370 1.62 15.48 -13.24
C ILE A 370 2.95 15.92 -12.65
N VAL A 371 3.98 16.18 -13.47
CA VAL A 371 5.31 16.59 -13.03
C VAL A 371 5.26 17.86 -12.18
N GLU A 372 4.49 18.88 -12.58
CA GLU A 372 4.29 20.10 -11.80
C GLU A 372 3.66 19.81 -10.43
N SER A 373 2.67 18.92 -10.40
CA SER A 373 1.99 18.52 -9.15
C SER A 373 2.90 17.71 -8.22
N GLU A 374 3.78 16.88 -8.78
CA GLU A 374 4.80 16.12 -8.04
C GLU A 374 5.82 17.04 -7.37
N ILE A 375 6.35 18.02 -8.12
CA ILE A 375 7.26 19.04 -7.59
C ILE A 375 6.59 19.82 -6.45
N ALA A 376 5.33 20.24 -6.65
CA ALA A 376 4.57 20.92 -5.61
C ALA A 376 4.33 20.03 -4.38
N GLY A 377 4.06 18.74 -4.58
CA GLY A 377 3.91 17.76 -3.51
C GLY A 377 5.18 17.59 -2.69
N ASN A 378 6.34 17.52 -3.34
CA ASN A 378 7.64 17.45 -2.68
C ASN A 378 7.88 18.67 -1.78
N GLU A 379 7.63 19.87 -2.29
CA GLU A 379 7.76 21.12 -1.51
C GLU A 379 6.82 21.12 -0.29
N ILE A 380 5.57 20.70 -0.47
CA ILE A 380 4.57 20.63 0.61
C ILE A 380 5.04 19.67 1.71
N ILE A 381 5.40 18.44 1.36
CA ILE A 381 5.83 17.41 2.32
C ILE A 381 7.09 17.83 3.04
N SER A 382 8.11 18.30 2.32
CA SER A 382 9.37 18.77 2.88
C SER A 382 9.15 19.90 3.86
N LYS A 383 8.30 20.87 3.53
CA LYS A 383 7.99 22.00 4.41
C LYS A 383 7.20 21.60 5.66
N LEU A 384 6.31 20.63 5.54
CA LEU A 384 5.62 20.07 6.71
C LEU A 384 6.59 19.35 7.63
N LEU A 385 7.54 18.57 7.10
CA LEU A 385 8.60 17.93 7.88
C LEU A 385 9.50 18.96 8.57
N GLU A 386 9.97 20.00 7.84
CA GLU A 386 10.74 21.13 8.40
C GLU A 386 10.02 21.85 9.53
N THR A 387 8.70 21.91 9.46
CA THR A 387 7.88 22.60 10.47
C THR A 387 7.65 21.73 11.71
N PHE A 388 7.28 20.46 11.53
CA PHE A 388 6.83 19.61 12.63
C PHE A 388 7.96 18.81 13.29
N ILE A 389 9.02 18.41 12.57
CA ILE A 389 10.14 17.65 13.17
C ILE A 389 10.80 18.45 14.31
N PRO A 390 11.21 19.73 14.13
CA PRO A 390 11.77 20.51 15.24
C PRO A 390 10.79 20.66 16.41
N ALA A 391 9.50 20.79 16.15
CA ALA A 391 8.48 20.98 17.19
C ALA A 391 8.31 19.78 18.13
N VAL A 392 8.58 18.56 17.62
CA VAL A 392 8.44 17.34 18.44
C VAL A 392 9.73 16.91 19.14
N ILE A 393 10.90 17.44 18.79
CA ILE A 393 12.20 16.98 19.31
C ILE A 393 12.25 17.01 20.85
N TYR A 394 11.73 18.07 21.45
CA TYR A 394 11.72 18.22 22.92
C TYR A 394 10.37 17.85 23.55
N TYR A 395 9.41 17.37 22.78
CA TYR A 395 8.12 16.92 23.31
C TYR A 395 8.31 15.64 24.14
N ASP A 396 7.78 15.62 25.37
CA ASP A 396 7.90 14.48 26.30
C ASP A 396 9.35 13.97 26.47
N SER A 397 10.32 14.90 26.43
CA SER A 397 11.74 14.64 26.61
C SER A 397 12.17 14.92 28.06
N GLU A 398 13.42 14.58 28.39
CA GLU A 398 14.01 14.95 29.69
C GLU A 398 14.20 16.47 29.88
N THR A 399 14.08 17.27 28.81
CA THR A 399 14.23 18.72 28.80
C THR A 399 13.07 19.41 28.08
N PRO A 400 11.81 19.19 28.52
CA PRO A 400 10.62 19.70 27.81
C PRO A 400 10.52 21.24 27.88
N GLU A 401 11.23 21.90 28.80
CA GLU A 401 11.33 23.36 28.88
C GLU A 401 12.00 23.99 27.67
N ARG A 402 12.74 23.23 26.87
CA ARG A 402 13.33 23.70 25.61
C ARG A 402 12.31 23.86 24.48
N GLN A 403 11.08 23.33 24.62
CA GLN A 403 10.02 23.62 23.66
C GLN A 403 9.64 25.08 23.67
N THR A 404 9.64 25.68 22.49
CA THR A 404 9.17 27.06 22.31
C THR A 404 7.64 27.16 22.37
N ALA A 405 7.12 28.38 22.50
CA ALA A 405 5.68 28.60 22.43
C ALA A 405 5.10 28.20 21.04
N LYS A 406 5.90 28.33 19.99
CA LYS A 406 5.54 27.90 18.63
C LYS A 406 5.41 26.40 18.56
N ASP A 407 6.38 25.63 19.11
CA ASP A 407 6.38 24.17 19.10
C ASP A 407 5.12 23.62 19.81
N LYS A 408 4.79 24.17 20.99
CA LYS A 408 3.59 23.79 21.73
C LYS A 408 2.30 24.04 20.94
N ARG A 409 2.24 25.12 20.16
CA ARG A 409 1.10 25.39 19.29
C ARG A 409 1.04 24.44 18.10
N LEU A 410 2.16 24.11 17.48
CA LEU A 410 2.21 23.15 16.38
C LEU A 410 1.72 21.76 16.81
N LEU A 411 2.08 21.32 18.03
CA LEU A 411 1.59 20.07 18.58
C LEU A 411 0.06 20.02 18.72
N THR A 412 -0.63 21.13 18.92
CA THR A 412 -2.11 21.15 18.97
C THR A 412 -2.76 20.88 17.62
N LEU A 413 -2.01 20.90 16.51
CA LEU A 413 -2.50 20.54 15.18
C LEU A 413 -2.43 19.02 14.94
N ILE A 414 -1.62 18.30 15.72
CA ILE A 414 -1.55 16.84 15.66
C ILE A 414 -2.74 16.26 16.44
N SER A 415 -3.50 15.38 15.81
CA SER A 415 -4.70 14.84 16.48
C SER A 415 -4.37 13.99 17.72
N ASP A 416 -5.29 13.97 18.67
CA ASP A 416 -5.15 13.23 19.93
C ASP A 416 -4.91 11.73 19.74
N ASN A 417 -5.39 11.14 18.63
CA ASN A 417 -5.14 9.75 18.31
C ASN A 417 -3.65 9.46 18.12
N TYR A 418 -2.96 10.31 17.35
CA TYR A 418 -1.52 10.16 17.11
C TYR A 418 -0.71 10.43 18.38
N LEU A 419 -1.06 11.49 19.11
CA LEU A 419 -0.43 11.82 20.39
C LEU A 419 -0.67 10.71 21.42
N GLY A 420 -1.88 10.15 21.49
CA GLY A 420 -2.23 9.02 22.37
C GLY A 420 -1.44 7.77 22.03
N CYS A 421 -1.32 7.45 20.74
CA CYS A 421 -0.52 6.34 20.25
C CYS A 421 0.96 6.54 20.64
N TYR A 422 1.53 7.74 20.41
CA TYR A 422 2.89 8.07 20.83
C TYR A 422 3.08 7.84 22.32
N ARG A 423 2.25 8.47 23.19
CA ARG A 423 2.38 8.36 24.66
C ARG A 423 2.38 6.91 25.12
N LYS A 424 1.48 6.10 24.56
CA LYS A 424 1.38 4.68 24.91
C LYS A 424 2.62 3.88 24.51
N ASN A 425 3.17 4.13 23.32
CA ASN A 425 4.36 3.43 22.87
C ASN A 425 5.66 3.97 23.49
N ALA A 426 5.65 5.19 24.01
CA ALA A 426 6.80 5.81 24.68
C ALA A 426 6.89 5.48 26.17
N GLU A 427 5.85 4.88 26.76
CA GLU A 427 5.78 4.56 28.19
C GLU A 427 6.89 3.55 28.58
N GLY A 428 7.79 3.96 29.47
CA GLY A 428 8.91 3.13 29.93
C GLY A 428 10.10 3.02 28.97
N GLU A 429 10.02 3.65 27.80
CA GLU A 429 11.07 3.57 26.78
C GLU A 429 12.28 4.48 27.07
N SER A 430 13.43 4.11 26.49
CA SER A 430 14.64 4.92 26.53
C SER A 430 14.46 6.25 25.79
N GLU A 431 15.24 7.28 26.12
CA GLU A 431 15.17 8.58 25.45
C GLU A 431 15.46 8.48 23.94
N THR A 432 16.36 7.59 23.53
CA THR A 432 16.61 7.30 22.10
C THR A 432 15.36 6.74 21.41
N MET A 433 14.68 5.79 22.04
CA MET A 433 13.43 5.24 21.51
C MET A 433 12.31 6.28 21.50
N LYS A 434 12.17 7.08 22.56
CA LYS A 434 11.23 8.20 22.58
C LYS A 434 11.49 9.22 21.47
N LEU A 435 12.75 9.56 21.22
CA LEU A 435 13.12 10.44 20.10
C LEU A 435 12.71 9.84 18.75
N TYR A 436 13.01 8.57 18.52
CA TYR A 436 12.59 7.88 17.30
C TYR A 436 11.07 7.86 17.14
N LEU A 437 10.32 7.58 18.21
CA LEU A 437 8.85 7.61 18.21
C LEU A 437 8.29 9.03 17.95
N ARG A 438 8.97 10.10 18.40
CA ARG A 438 8.61 11.49 18.07
C ARG A 438 8.77 11.79 16.59
N LEU A 439 9.82 11.29 15.96
CA LEU A 439 10.00 11.43 14.52
C LEU A 439 8.91 10.64 13.76
N LEU A 440 8.61 9.40 14.19
CA LEU A 440 7.50 8.62 13.64
C LEU A 440 6.14 9.30 13.82
N LEU A 441 5.91 9.98 14.95
CA LEU A 441 4.68 10.74 15.18
C LEU A 441 4.43 11.78 14.06
N VAL A 442 5.49 12.43 13.58
CA VAL A 442 5.36 13.40 12.48
C VAL A 442 5.08 12.70 11.15
N THR A 443 5.78 11.61 10.84
CA THR A 443 5.48 10.84 9.61
C THR A 443 4.09 10.21 9.66
N ASP A 444 3.64 9.71 10.81
CA ASP A 444 2.28 9.22 11.03
C ASP A 444 1.24 10.31 10.76
N PHE A 445 1.47 11.52 11.27
CA PHE A 445 0.58 12.66 11.08
C PHE A 445 0.50 13.07 9.60
N ILE A 446 1.65 13.18 8.91
CA ILE A 446 1.70 13.52 7.49
C ILE A 446 1.05 12.43 6.64
N CYS A 447 1.38 11.15 6.86
CA CYS A 447 0.77 10.04 6.12
C CYS A 447 -0.73 9.90 6.37
N GLY A 448 -1.22 10.39 7.52
CA GLY A 448 -2.64 10.46 7.81
C GLY A 448 -3.38 11.59 7.10
N MET A 449 -2.70 12.52 6.43
CA MET A 449 -3.34 13.61 5.67
C MET A 449 -3.86 13.12 4.33
N THR A 450 -4.84 13.84 3.79
CA THR A 450 -5.19 13.81 2.37
C THR A 450 -4.35 14.83 1.61
N ASP A 451 -4.32 14.74 0.28
CA ASP A 451 -3.57 15.67 -0.57
C ASP A 451 -4.04 17.11 -0.39
N SER A 452 -5.36 17.31 -0.42
CA SER A 452 -5.96 18.64 -0.18
C SER A 452 -5.66 19.18 1.21
N TYR A 453 -5.74 18.32 2.25
CA TYR A 453 -5.46 18.75 3.61
C TYR A 453 -3.98 19.14 3.81
N ALA A 454 -3.05 18.34 3.24
CA ALA A 454 -1.62 18.67 3.29
C ALA A 454 -1.30 20.00 2.62
N LYS A 455 -1.87 20.23 1.42
CA LYS A 455 -1.76 21.49 0.71
C LYS A 455 -2.33 22.67 1.52
N ASP A 456 -3.56 22.53 2.03
CA ASP A 456 -4.22 23.60 2.80
C ASP A 456 -3.47 23.91 4.09
N LEU A 457 -2.95 22.89 4.78
CA LEU A 457 -2.14 23.09 5.99
C LEU A 457 -0.84 23.82 5.66
N TYR A 458 -0.15 23.41 4.59
CA TYR A 458 1.04 24.09 4.09
C TYR A 458 0.74 25.58 3.81
N GLN A 459 -0.33 25.88 3.08
CA GLN A 459 -0.70 27.26 2.76
C GLN A 459 -0.98 28.08 4.02
N ARG A 460 -1.81 27.59 4.94
CA ARG A 460 -2.12 28.29 6.20
C ARG A 460 -0.89 28.55 7.05
N LEU A 461 0.04 27.60 7.16
CA LEU A 461 1.24 27.77 7.97
C LEU A 461 2.26 28.75 7.35
N ASN A 462 2.21 28.95 6.04
CA ASN A 462 3.07 29.89 5.31
C ASN A 462 2.38 31.22 4.96
N GLY A 463 1.14 31.44 5.40
CA GLY A 463 0.40 32.70 5.15
C GLY A 463 0.03 32.93 3.68
N LEU A 464 -0.19 31.82 2.92
CA LEU A 464 -0.53 31.83 1.50
C LEU A 464 -2.04 31.69 1.24
N SER A 465 -2.90 31.98 2.21
CA SER A 465 -4.37 31.83 2.09
C SER A 465 -5.00 33.09 1.44
#